data_1091865e03af5318ff398e13bc2696ee
#
_entry.id   1091865e03af5318ff398e13bc2696ee
#
_cell.length_a   1.000
_cell.length_b   1.000
_cell.length_c   1.000
_cell.angle_alpha   90.00
_cell.angle_beta   90.00
_cell.angle_gamma   90.00
#
_symmetry.space_group_name_H-M   'P 1'
#
loop_
_entity.id
_entity.type
_entity.pdbx_description
1 polymer ?
#
loop_
_entity_poly.entity_id
_entity_poly.type
_entity_poly.pdbx_seq_one_letter_code
_entity_poly.pdbx_strand_id
1 'polypeptide(L)'
;MIYLLDTDVVAELTTRARPDPRVTARFRSTAGLNRFLSVITVAEIEAGVAATPDPVRQARYARALAAVRHEYHDRIASIGGPEAAAYLAIHKTLKAAGAGIDPPDALIAATALADGWTAATRNIKHMARTGVLVINPWEEKL
;
A
#
# COMPACT_ATOMS: atom_id res chain seq x y z
N MET A 1 -14.24 -4.89 -7.52
CA MET A 1 -13.43 -4.87 -6.29
C MET A 1 -12.35 -3.81 -6.44
N ILE A 2 -12.18 -2.99 -5.43
CA ILE A 2 -11.16 -1.94 -5.41
C ILE A 2 -10.05 -2.35 -4.47
N TYR A 3 -8.81 -2.18 -4.89
CA TYR A 3 -7.60 -2.53 -4.14
C TYR A 3 -6.88 -1.29 -3.68
N LEU A 4 -6.47 -1.29 -2.40
CA LEU A 4 -5.47 -0.36 -1.89
C LEU A 4 -4.13 -1.07 -1.88
N LEU A 5 -3.20 -0.61 -2.70
CA LEU A 5 -1.87 -1.22 -2.83
C LEU A 5 -0.97 -0.75 -1.70
N ASP A 6 -0.44 -1.70 -0.93
CA ASP A 6 0.57 -1.38 0.08
C ASP A 6 1.90 -1.02 -0.59
N THR A 7 2.78 -0.37 0.15
CA THR A 7 4.06 0.12 -0.33
C THR A 7 4.91 -1.00 -0.96
N ASP A 8 4.90 -2.20 -0.39
CA ASP A 8 5.66 -3.35 -0.93
C ASP A 8 5.17 -3.77 -2.32
N VAL A 9 3.86 -3.70 -2.58
CA VAL A 9 3.28 -4.01 -3.89
C VAL A 9 3.67 -2.95 -4.92
N VAL A 10 3.58 -1.68 -4.53
CA VAL A 10 3.98 -0.56 -5.42
C VAL A 10 5.46 -0.67 -5.77
N ALA A 11 6.32 -0.96 -4.79
CA ALA A 11 7.75 -1.14 -5.03
C ALA A 11 8.02 -2.29 -6.00
N GLU A 12 7.31 -3.43 -5.85
CA GLU A 12 7.46 -4.57 -6.76
C GLU A 12 7.10 -4.20 -8.20
N LEU A 13 6.04 -3.44 -8.37
CA LEU A 13 5.56 -3.07 -9.71
C LEU A 13 6.37 -1.94 -10.37
N THR A 14 7.13 -1.16 -9.61
CA THR A 14 7.77 0.07 -10.13
C THR A 14 9.29 0.07 -10.05
N THR A 15 9.89 -0.44 -8.96
CA THR A 15 11.33 -0.33 -8.75
C THR A 15 12.12 -1.59 -9.09
N ARG A 16 11.45 -2.73 -9.23
CA ARG A 16 12.09 -3.99 -9.59
C ARG A 16 12.32 -4.08 -11.09
N ALA A 17 13.56 -4.42 -11.48
CA ALA A 17 13.88 -4.68 -12.89
C ALA A 17 13.11 -5.89 -13.45
N ARG A 18 12.90 -6.89 -12.59
CA ARG A 18 12.14 -8.11 -12.91
C ARG A 18 11.09 -8.33 -11.82
N PRO A 19 9.91 -7.70 -11.94
CA PRO A 19 8.85 -7.89 -10.96
C PRO A 19 8.36 -9.33 -10.95
N ASP A 20 7.88 -9.79 -9.80
CA ASP A 20 7.33 -11.13 -9.66
C ASP A 20 6.13 -11.29 -10.62
N PRO A 21 6.16 -12.32 -11.50
CA PRO A 21 5.09 -12.49 -12.48
C PRO A 21 3.71 -12.72 -11.88
N ARG A 22 3.63 -13.25 -10.66
CA ARG A 22 2.34 -13.41 -9.96
C ARG A 22 1.72 -12.06 -9.63
N VAL A 23 2.52 -11.13 -9.12
CA VAL A 23 2.09 -9.76 -8.79
C VAL A 23 1.66 -9.03 -10.06
N THR A 24 2.49 -9.11 -11.09
CA THR A 24 2.21 -8.47 -12.38
C THR A 24 0.92 -9.03 -13.01
N ALA A 25 0.76 -10.35 -13.02
CA ALA A 25 -0.42 -11.01 -13.59
C ALA A 25 -1.70 -10.59 -12.85
N ARG A 26 -1.66 -10.53 -11.52
CA ARG A 26 -2.80 -10.12 -10.71
C ARG A 26 -3.32 -8.73 -11.11
N PHE A 27 -2.41 -7.77 -11.25
CA PHE A 27 -2.81 -6.39 -11.54
C PHE A 27 -2.93 -6.07 -13.02
N ARG A 28 -2.42 -6.91 -13.91
CA ARG A 28 -2.67 -6.80 -15.33
C ARG A 28 -4.13 -7.09 -15.69
N SER A 29 -4.75 -8.05 -15.00
CA SER A 29 -6.16 -8.40 -15.20
C SER A 29 -7.13 -7.46 -14.49
N THR A 30 -6.63 -6.58 -13.62
CA THR A 30 -7.45 -5.62 -12.87
C THR A 30 -7.44 -4.29 -13.59
N ALA A 31 -8.62 -3.70 -13.80
CA ALA A 31 -8.73 -2.37 -14.39
C ALA A 31 -7.93 -1.36 -13.54
N GLY A 32 -7.14 -0.51 -14.21
CA GLY A 32 -6.30 0.49 -13.53
C GLY A 32 -7.09 1.39 -12.58
N LEU A 33 -8.33 1.72 -12.94
CA LEU A 33 -9.23 2.54 -12.12
C LEU A 33 -9.63 1.89 -10.79
N ASN A 34 -9.39 0.59 -10.62
CA ASN A 34 -9.71 -0.13 -9.39
C ASN A 34 -8.50 -0.26 -8.46
N ARG A 35 -7.40 0.43 -8.74
CA ARG A 35 -6.19 0.43 -7.91
C ARG A 35 -5.95 1.81 -7.35
N PHE A 36 -5.83 1.89 -6.04
CA PHE A 36 -5.60 3.13 -5.30
C PHE A 36 -4.35 3.00 -4.45
N LEU A 37 -3.74 4.13 -4.15
CA LEU A 37 -2.65 4.26 -3.19
C LEU A 37 -3.11 5.10 -2.01
N SER A 38 -2.55 4.84 -0.84
CA SER A 38 -2.66 5.77 0.29
C SER A 38 -1.64 6.90 0.11
N VAL A 39 -2.00 8.09 0.56
CA VAL A 39 -1.04 9.20 0.70
C VAL A 39 0.15 8.79 1.59
N ILE A 40 -0.05 7.88 2.53
CA ILE A 40 1.01 7.32 3.38
C ILE A 40 2.00 6.51 2.54
N THR A 41 1.53 5.69 1.61
CA THR A 41 2.41 4.94 0.70
C THR A 41 3.29 5.88 -0.12
N VAL A 42 2.71 6.94 -0.67
CA VAL A 42 3.47 7.94 -1.42
C VAL A 42 4.54 8.59 -0.53
N ALA A 43 4.20 8.94 0.69
CA ALA A 43 5.14 9.53 1.66
C ALA A 43 6.28 8.55 2.03
N GLU A 44 5.97 7.27 2.22
CA GLU A 44 6.98 6.25 2.49
C GLU A 44 7.96 6.08 1.33
N ILE A 45 7.46 6.07 0.10
CA ILE A 45 8.31 5.98 -1.10
C ILE A 45 9.19 7.22 -1.20
N GLU A 46 8.64 8.41 -0.98
CA GLU A 46 9.39 9.67 -0.99
C GLU A 46 10.50 9.67 0.06
N ALA A 47 10.21 9.23 1.27
CA ALA A 47 11.20 9.09 2.33
C ALA A 47 12.30 8.09 1.95
N GLY A 48 11.94 6.98 1.30
CA GLY A 48 12.90 5.99 0.81
C GLY A 48 13.83 6.55 -0.27
N VAL A 49 13.30 7.37 -1.18
CA VAL A 49 14.11 8.08 -2.18
C VAL A 49 15.12 8.98 -1.50
N ALA A 50 14.67 9.83 -0.57
CA ALA A 50 15.53 10.77 0.15
C ALA A 50 16.63 10.07 0.95
N ALA A 51 16.35 8.88 1.48
CA ALA A 51 17.29 8.11 2.29
C ALA A 51 18.30 7.29 1.47
N THR A 52 18.16 7.23 0.14
CA THR A 52 19.05 6.44 -0.72
C THR A 52 20.37 7.16 -0.95
N PRO A 53 21.52 6.64 -0.45
CA PRO A 53 22.79 7.37 -0.50
C PRO A 53 23.45 7.36 -1.89
N ASP A 54 23.22 6.33 -2.70
CA ASP A 54 23.79 6.24 -4.04
C ASP A 54 23.04 7.17 -5.01
N PRO A 55 23.71 8.18 -5.62
CA PRO A 55 23.03 9.15 -6.50
C PRO A 55 22.34 8.54 -7.72
N VAL A 56 22.93 7.50 -8.31
CA VAL A 56 22.37 6.83 -9.50
C VAL A 56 21.09 6.10 -9.12
N ARG A 57 21.12 5.36 -8.02
CA ARG A 57 19.96 4.64 -7.50
C ARG A 57 18.87 5.60 -7.03
N GLN A 58 19.26 6.67 -6.34
CA GLN A 58 18.31 7.70 -5.89
C GLN A 58 17.57 8.33 -7.07
N ALA A 59 18.29 8.67 -8.14
CA ALA A 59 17.69 9.23 -9.35
C ALA A 59 16.71 8.27 -10.01
N ARG A 60 17.03 6.97 -10.03
CA ARG A 60 16.15 5.93 -10.56
C ARG A 60 14.87 5.81 -9.74
N TYR A 61 14.98 5.81 -8.41
CA TYR A 61 13.82 5.73 -7.52
C TYR A 61 12.98 7.01 -7.58
N ALA A 62 13.60 8.16 -7.73
CA ALA A 62 12.89 9.44 -7.92
C ALA A 62 12.06 9.44 -9.20
N ARG A 63 12.59 8.88 -10.29
CA ARG A 63 11.83 8.73 -11.54
C ARG A 63 10.66 7.76 -11.39
N ALA A 64 10.87 6.66 -10.68
CA ALA A 64 9.79 5.71 -10.37
C ALA A 64 8.67 6.36 -9.55
N LEU A 65 9.03 7.17 -8.56
CA LEU A 65 8.05 7.93 -7.76
C LEU A 65 7.26 8.91 -8.63
N ALA A 66 7.95 9.64 -9.52
CA ALA A 66 7.28 10.58 -10.44
C ALA A 66 6.28 9.85 -11.35
N ALA A 67 6.64 8.67 -11.85
CA ALA A 67 5.76 7.85 -12.67
C ALA A 67 4.54 7.36 -11.88
N VAL A 68 4.72 6.96 -10.62
CA VAL A 68 3.63 6.56 -9.73
C VAL A 68 2.68 7.73 -9.48
N ARG A 69 3.20 8.91 -9.16
CA ARG A 69 2.37 10.11 -8.95
C ARG A 69 1.56 10.48 -10.20
N HIS A 70 2.15 10.33 -11.36
CA HIS A 70 1.48 10.59 -12.63
C HIS A 70 0.36 9.58 -12.90
N GLU A 71 0.67 8.29 -12.77
CA GLU A 71 -0.29 7.22 -13.03
C GLU A 71 -1.49 7.25 -12.06
N TYR A 72 -1.22 7.50 -10.78
CA TYR A 72 -2.24 7.46 -9.73
C TYR A 72 -2.72 8.85 -9.29
N HIS A 73 -2.49 9.90 -10.08
CA HIS A 73 -2.79 11.28 -9.66
C HIS A 73 -4.22 11.52 -9.16
N ASP A 74 -5.19 10.78 -9.69
CA ASP A 74 -6.60 10.84 -9.33
C ASP A 74 -7.04 9.69 -8.39
N ARG A 75 -6.11 8.83 -7.98
CA ARG A 75 -6.38 7.64 -7.17
C ARG A 75 -5.42 7.52 -5.98
N ILE A 76 -5.08 8.65 -5.39
CA ILE A 76 -4.33 8.71 -4.12
C ILE A 76 -5.32 9.08 -3.02
N ALA A 77 -5.57 8.14 -2.13
CA ALA A 77 -6.52 8.31 -1.05
C ALA A 77 -5.93 9.15 0.08
N SER A 78 -6.62 10.22 0.45
CA SER A 78 -6.27 11.07 1.58
C SER A 78 -6.77 10.46 2.89
N ILE A 79 -6.24 10.97 4.00
CA ILE A 79 -6.69 10.61 5.34
C ILE A 79 -7.55 11.76 5.87
N GLY A 80 -8.83 11.50 5.98
CA GLY A 80 -9.81 12.43 6.54
C GLY A 80 -10.46 11.87 7.80
N GLY A 81 -11.64 12.40 8.14
CA GLY A 81 -12.37 12.00 9.34
C GLY A 81 -12.69 10.51 9.42
N PRO A 82 -13.27 9.89 8.40
CA PRO A 82 -13.60 8.46 8.43
C PRO A 82 -12.38 7.56 8.61
N GLU A 83 -11.28 7.87 7.94
CA GLU A 83 -10.03 7.11 8.04
C GLU A 83 -9.38 7.28 9.42
N ALA A 84 -9.43 8.48 9.97
CA ALA A 84 -8.95 8.74 11.33
C ALA A 84 -9.75 7.96 12.38
N ALA A 85 -11.06 7.91 12.24
CA ALA A 85 -11.92 7.13 13.12
C ALA A 85 -11.61 5.63 13.03
N ALA A 86 -11.42 5.11 11.83
CA ALA A 86 -11.02 3.71 11.61
C ALA A 86 -9.65 3.42 12.22
N TYR A 87 -8.70 4.34 12.10
CA TYR A 87 -7.37 4.24 12.71
C TYR A 87 -7.45 4.08 14.23
N LEU A 88 -8.25 4.92 14.89
CA LEU A 88 -8.45 4.83 16.34
C LEU A 88 -9.11 3.51 16.73
N ALA A 89 -10.11 3.05 15.98
CA ALA A 89 -10.78 1.79 16.24
C ALA A 89 -9.82 0.60 16.11
N ILE A 90 -8.94 0.60 15.11
CA ILE A 90 -7.89 -0.41 14.93
C ILE A 90 -6.99 -0.49 16.16
N HIS A 91 -6.46 0.66 16.60
CA HIS A 91 -5.57 0.70 17.76
C HIS A 91 -6.25 0.22 19.03
N LYS A 92 -7.50 0.61 19.24
CA LYS A 92 -8.30 0.16 20.40
C LYS A 92 -8.49 -1.35 20.38
N THR A 93 -8.85 -1.92 19.25
CA THR A 93 -9.05 -3.37 19.09
C THR A 93 -7.75 -4.15 19.31
N LEU A 94 -6.65 -3.71 18.72
CA LEU A 94 -5.36 -4.38 18.85
C LEU A 94 -4.79 -4.27 20.25
N LYS A 95 -4.95 -3.13 20.91
CA LYS A 95 -4.54 -2.96 22.31
C LYS A 95 -5.28 -3.92 23.22
N ALA A 96 -6.59 -4.08 23.04
CA ALA A 96 -7.39 -5.02 23.82
C ALA A 96 -6.95 -6.48 23.61
N ALA A 97 -6.44 -6.80 22.43
CA ALA A 97 -5.92 -8.13 22.08
C ALA A 97 -4.44 -8.32 22.46
N GLY A 98 -3.79 -7.32 23.04
CA GLY A 98 -2.36 -7.37 23.35
C GLY A 98 -1.45 -7.35 22.12
N ALA A 99 -1.95 -6.85 20.99
CA ALA A 99 -1.22 -6.79 19.73
C ALA A 99 -0.92 -5.34 19.36
N GLY A 100 0.07 -5.15 18.48
CA GLY A 100 0.45 -3.85 17.94
C GLY A 100 0.55 -3.89 16.42
N ILE A 101 0.61 -2.71 15.84
CA ILE A 101 0.85 -2.51 14.41
C ILE A 101 1.57 -1.17 14.24
N ASP A 102 2.50 -1.09 13.30
CA ASP A 102 3.18 0.16 13.00
C ASP A 102 2.20 1.21 12.49
N PRO A 103 2.33 2.49 12.89
CA PRO A 103 1.41 3.54 12.49
C PRO A 103 1.17 3.67 10.98
N PRO A 104 2.19 3.62 10.10
CA PRO A 104 1.93 3.66 8.66
C PRO A 104 1.04 2.52 8.17
N ASP A 105 1.29 1.30 8.63
CA ASP A 105 0.47 0.14 8.27
C ASP A 105 -0.96 0.27 8.79
N ALA A 106 -1.11 0.79 10.01
CA ALA A 106 -2.42 1.05 10.59
C ALA A 106 -3.20 2.10 9.81
N LEU A 107 -2.54 3.14 9.31
CA LEU A 107 -3.16 4.19 8.49
C LEU A 107 -3.60 3.64 7.12
N ILE A 108 -2.80 2.79 6.52
CA ILE A 108 -3.15 2.13 5.26
C ILE A 108 -4.36 1.20 5.47
N ALA A 109 -4.33 0.38 6.52
CA ALA A 109 -5.46 -0.48 6.87
C ALA A 109 -6.73 0.32 7.16
N ALA A 110 -6.61 1.42 7.90
CA ALA A 110 -7.74 2.30 8.23
C ALA A 110 -8.38 2.89 6.97
N THR A 111 -7.57 3.27 5.98
CA THR A 111 -8.06 3.78 4.71
C THR A 111 -8.87 2.71 3.97
N ALA A 112 -8.34 1.50 3.86
CA ALA A 112 -9.04 0.39 3.22
C ALA A 112 -10.36 0.05 3.95
N LEU A 113 -10.34 0.02 5.28
CA LEU A 113 -11.56 -0.23 6.06
C LEU A 113 -12.61 0.85 5.87
N ALA A 114 -12.23 2.11 5.97
CA ALA A 114 -13.16 3.24 5.85
C ALA A 114 -13.81 3.30 4.46
N ASP A 115 -13.05 2.96 3.43
CA ASP A 115 -13.51 3.06 2.04
C ASP A 115 -14.07 1.75 1.49
N GLY A 116 -14.04 0.67 2.27
CA GLY A 116 -14.59 -0.63 1.86
C GLY A 116 -13.73 -1.33 0.80
N TRP A 117 -12.42 -1.13 0.82
CA TRP A 117 -11.48 -1.68 -0.16
C TRP A 117 -10.72 -2.88 0.41
N THR A 118 -10.12 -3.66 -0.48
CA THR A 118 -9.23 -4.76 -0.13
C THR A 118 -7.79 -4.28 -0.16
N ALA A 119 -7.04 -4.52 0.92
CA ALA A 119 -5.62 -4.22 0.96
C ALA A 119 -4.83 -5.30 0.22
N ALA A 120 -3.96 -4.90 -0.70
CA ALA A 120 -3.03 -5.80 -1.36
C ALA A 120 -1.64 -5.61 -0.75
N THR A 121 -1.12 -6.65 -0.11
CA THR A 121 0.12 -6.59 0.66
C THR A 121 0.74 -7.96 0.82
N ARG A 122 2.06 -8.03 1.02
CA ARG A 122 2.74 -9.23 1.49
C ARG A 122 2.56 -9.43 3.00
N ASN A 123 2.30 -8.36 3.74
CA ASN A 123 2.21 -8.34 5.19
C ASN A 123 0.82 -8.76 5.70
N ILE A 124 0.36 -9.94 5.30
CA ILE A 124 -0.98 -10.45 5.58
C ILE A 124 -1.24 -10.53 7.08
N LYS A 125 -0.29 -11.08 7.83
CA LYS A 125 -0.47 -11.37 9.26
C LYS A 125 -0.81 -10.12 10.06
N HIS A 126 -0.10 -9.01 9.83
CA HIS A 126 -0.32 -7.76 10.55
C HIS A 126 -1.57 -7.04 10.07
N MET A 127 -1.80 -7.00 8.76
CA MET A 127 -2.96 -6.32 8.17
C MET A 127 -4.27 -7.03 8.49
N ALA A 128 -4.32 -8.36 8.45
CA ALA A 128 -5.55 -9.12 8.73
C ALA A 128 -6.07 -8.88 10.15
N ARG A 129 -5.20 -8.64 11.12
CA ARG A 129 -5.58 -8.34 12.50
C ARG A 129 -6.44 -7.09 12.65
N THR A 130 -6.35 -6.17 11.69
CA THR A 130 -7.11 -4.92 11.69
C THR A 130 -8.57 -5.12 11.27
N GLY A 131 -8.93 -6.29 10.75
CA GLY A 131 -10.25 -6.57 10.20
C GLY A 131 -10.41 -6.22 8.73
N VAL A 132 -9.39 -5.64 8.09
CA VAL A 132 -9.43 -5.33 6.66
C VAL A 132 -9.34 -6.62 5.84
N LEU A 133 -10.05 -6.66 4.70
CA LEU A 133 -9.86 -7.72 3.71
C LEU A 133 -8.50 -7.57 3.07
N VAL A 134 -7.73 -8.67 3.02
CA VAL A 134 -6.38 -8.65 2.46
C VAL A 134 -6.20 -9.71 1.41
N ILE A 135 -5.37 -9.40 0.41
CA ILE A 135 -4.83 -10.37 -0.54
C ILE A 135 -3.32 -10.27 -0.56
N ASN A 136 -2.66 -11.40 -0.79
CA ASN A 136 -1.22 -11.43 -1.03
C ASN A 136 -0.97 -11.75 -2.51
N PRO A 137 -0.60 -10.76 -3.33
CA PRO A 137 -0.39 -10.98 -4.77
C PRO A 137 0.74 -11.96 -5.10
N TRP A 138 1.69 -12.15 -4.17
CA TRP A 138 2.80 -13.11 -4.36
C TRP A 138 2.36 -14.56 -4.20
N GLU A 139 1.22 -14.82 -3.60
CA GLU A 139 0.68 -16.17 -3.40
C GLU A 139 -0.34 -16.57 -4.47
N GLU A 140 -0.63 -15.68 -5.41
CA GLU A 140 -1.55 -15.95 -6.49
C GLU A 140 -1.00 -17.05 -7.42
N LYS A 141 -1.88 -17.96 -7.83
CA LYS A 141 -1.52 -18.95 -8.86
C LYS A 141 -1.55 -18.29 -10.23
N LEU A 142 -0.54 -18.59 -11.01
CA LEU A 142 -0.46 -18.14 -12.41
C LEU A 142 -1.42 -18.92 -13.29
#